data_c49e0e10b18b69a44ac71c72e7d8a775
#
_entry.id   c49e0e10b18b69a44ac71c72e7d8a775
#
_cell.length_a   1.000
_cell.length_b   1.000
_cell.length_c   1.000
_cell.angle_alpha   90.00
_cell.angle_beta   90.00
_cell.angle_gamma   90.00
#
_symmetry.space_group_name_H-M   'P 1'
#
loop_
_entity.id
_entity.type
_entity.pdbx_description
1 polymer ?
#
loop_
_entity_poly.entity_id
_entity_poly.type
_entity_poly.pdbx_seq_one_letter_code
_entity_poly.pdbx_strand_id
1 'polypeptide(L)'
;PCPIFIRGIGIEGSIGPVAGSSHHSLYYRMPGIKIVSPMSPKEYLMSYDYFMKNEDVLYVSEHRGSYSNKDELPDFISDDLDIILFPISITRFEAQKAKIELEKQGYKIGIANIVWIKPFIMKKEWEKAIISSKFGGIVLDDDYSQGVATNLAYEMMKKTGKKIDVMGLKNRSAGFSKTTDNLPPNYLDIVEK
;
A
#
# COMPACT_ATOMS: atom_id res chain seq x y z
N PRO A 1 -11.24 -20.26 -19.66
CA PRO A 1 -10.72 -19.06 -19.00
C PRO A 1 -10.40 -17.98 -20.04
N CYS A 2 -10.51 -16.72 -19.66
CA CYS A 2 -10.15 -15.58 -20.49
C CYS A 2 -9.18 -14.70 -19.68
N PRO A 3 -7.86 -14.92 -19.79
CA PRO A 3 -6.89 -14.13 -19.07
C PRO A 3 -6.92 -12.68 -19.56
N ILE A 4 -7.01 -11.73 -18.66
CA ILE A 4 -7.03 -10.29 -18.96
C ILE A 4 -6.03 -9.58 -18.06
N PHE A 5 -5.13 -8.80 -18.67
CA PHE A 5 -4.20 -7.93 -17.96
C PHE A 5 -4.73 -6.51 -17.99
N ILE A 6 -5.16 -6.01 -16.82
CA ILE A 6 -5.73 -4.67 -16.67
C ILE A 6 -4.71 -3.79 -15.96
N ARG A 7 -4.36 -2.66 -16.56
CA ARG A 7 -3.50 -1.65 -15.93
C ARG A 7 -4.34 -0.46 -15.49
N GLY A 8 -4.42 -0.24 -14.19
CA GLY A 8 -5.00 0.95 -13.60
C GLY A 8 -3.89 1.88 -13.11
N ILE A 9 -3.86 3.11 -13.59
CA ILE A 9 -2.74 4.03 -13.35
C ILE A 9 -3.22 5.18 -12.47
N GLY A 10 -2.71 5.23 -11.23
CA GLY A 10 -2.83 6.37 -10.34
C GLY A 10 -1.76 7.43 -10.61
N ILE A 11 -2.07 8.66 -10.28
CA ILE A 11 -1.15 9.79 -10.34
C ILE A 11 -1.58 10.84 -9.32
N GLU A 12 -0.60 11.47 -8.69
CA GLU A 12 -0.86 12.57 -7.76
C GLU A 12 -1.02 13.89 -8.48
N GLY A 13 -1.98 14.68 -8.01
CA GLY A 13 -2.16 16.10 -8.35
C GLY A 13 -2.42 16.42 -9.82
N SER A 14 -2.90 17.62 -10.05
CA SER A 14 -3.02 18.36 -11.33
C SER A 14 -3.70 17.70 -12.55
N ILE A 15 -4.27 16.50 -12.43
CA ILE A 15 -4.89 15.77 -13.57
C ILE A 15 -6.41 15.64 -13.43
N GLY A 16 -6.94 15.88 -12.24
CA GLY A 16 -8.36 15.81 -11.98
C GLY A 16 -8.76 14.70 -11.01
N PRO A 17 -10.00 14.73 -10.54
CA PRO A 17 -10.44 13.94 -9.39
C PRO A 17 -10.40 12.43 -9.61
N VAL A 18 -10.53 11.95 -10.84
CA VAL A 18 -10.56 10.51 -11.13
C VAL A 18 -9.15 9.93 -11.20
N ALA A 19 -8.20 10.66 -11.77
CA ALA A 19 -6.83 10.16 -11.94
C ALA A 19 -5.94 10.42 -10.71
N GLY A 20 -6.41 11.18 -9.74
CA GLY A 20 -5.66 11.56 -8.53
C GLY A 20 -5.61 10.49 -7.44
N SER A 21 -6.00 9.27 -7.72
CA SER A 21 -5.98 8.16 -6.77
C SER A 21 -5.83 6.81 -7.48
N SER A 22 -5.43 5.80 -6.74
CA SER A 22 -5.60 4.42 -7.17
C SER A 22 -7.07 4.00 -7.10
N HIS A 23 -7.43 2.95 -7.81
CA HIS A 23 -8.80 2.46 -7.91
C HIS A 23 -8.93 0.96 -7.57
N HIS A 24 -7.94 0.39 -6.92
CA HIS A 24 -7.92 -1.04 -6.64
C HIS A 24 -9.06 -1.50 -5.71
N SER A 25 -9.61 -0.61 -4.87
CA SER A 25 -10.77 -0.93 -4.04
C SER A 25 -12.03 -1.26 -4.84
N LEU A 26 -12.21 -0.66 -6.02
CA LEU A 26 -13.33 -1.00 -6.91
C LEU A 26 -13.24 -2.43 -7.39
N TYR A 27 -12.05 -2.86 -7.83
CA TYR A 27 -11.80 -4.21 -8.34
C TYR A 27 -11.70 -5.25 -7.23
N TYR A 28 -11.33 -4.83 -6.01
CA TYR A 28 -11.25 -5.73 -4.86
C TYR A 28 -12.58 -6.42 -4.55
N ARG A 29 -13.69 -5.72 -4.79
CA ARG A 29 -15.04 -6.25 -4.59
C ARG A 29 -15.47 -7.31 -5.61
N MET A 30 -14.76 -7.42 -6.74
CA MET A 30 -15.11 -8.34 -7.83
C MET A 30 -14.49 -9.71 -7.58
N PRO A 31 -15.27 -10.80 -7.50
CA PRO A 31 -14.73 -12.15 -7.39
C PRO A 31 -13.85 -12.52 -8.59
N GLY A 32 -12.83 -13.35 -8.37
CA GLY A 32 -11.98 -13.89 -9.44
C GLY A 32 -10.89 -12.95 -9.96
N ILE A 33 -10.90 -11.66 -9.61
CA ILE A 33 -9.83 -10.74 -10.01
C ILE A 33 -8.68 -10.84 -9.00
N LYS A 34 -7.45 -10.97 -9.49
CA LYS A 34 -6.22 -10.80 -8.72
C LYS A 34 -5.78 -9.34 -8.79
N ILE A 35 -5.17 -8.83 -7.73
CA ILE A 35 -4.74 -7.42 -7.66
C ILE A 35 -3.33 -7.34 -7.11
N VAL A 36 -2.45 -6.66 -7.84
CA VAL A 36 -1.08 -6.39 -7.45
C VAL A 36 -0.77 -4.90 -7.61
N SER A 37 0.03 -4.34 -6.70
CA SER A 37 0.45 -2.93 -6.76
C SER A 37 1.99 -2.84 -6.75
N PRO A 38 2.62 -2.98 -7.93
CA PRO A 38 4.08 -2.93 -8.06
C PRO A 38 4.61 -1.51 -7.98
N MET A 39 5.72 -1.31 -7.27
CA MET A 39 6.42 -0.03 -7.12
C MET A 39 7.91 -0.13 -7.43
N SER A 40 8.44 -1.34 -7.68
CA SER A 40 9.85 -1.59 -7.99
C SER A 40 10.03 -2.42 -9.26
N PRO A 41 11.22 -2.39 -9.90
CA PRO A 41 11.46 -3.12 -11.16
C PRO A 41 11.14 -4.61 -11.07
N LYS A 42 11.57 -5.30 -10.01
CA LYS A 42 11.30 -6.74 -9.85
C LYS A 42 9.82 -7.04 -9.67
N GLU A 43 9.09 -6.16 -9.00
CA GLU A 43 7.66 -6.33 -8.78
C GLU A 43 6.85 -6.18 -10.08
N TYR A 44 7.27 -5.25 -10.96
CA TYR A 44 6.70 -5.16 -12.31
C TYR A 44 6.98 -6.42 -13.11
N LEU A 45 8.22 -6.90 -13.14
CA LEU A 45 8.56 -8.17 -13.81
C LEU A 45 7.78 -9.34 -13.23
N MET A 46 7.68 -9.45 -11.92
CA MET A 46 6.87 -10.47 -11.24
C MET A 46 5.40 -10.43 -11.67
N SER A 47 4.82 -9.25 -11.86
CA SER A 47 3.44 -9.09 -12.29
C SER A 47 3.21 -9.62 -13.69
N TYR A 48 4.11 -9.34 -14.64
CA TYR A 48 4.09 -9.89 -15.99
C TYR A 48 4.33 -11.39 -16.00
N ASP A 49 5.34 -11.86 -15.25
CA ASP A 49 5.65 -13.29 -15.13
C ASP A 49 4.46 -14.10 -14.56
N TYR A 50 3.78 -13.52 -13.57
CA TYR A 50 2.58 -14.13 -13.02
C TYR A 50 1.49 -14.27 -14.10
N PHE A 51 1.19 -13.17 -14.79
CA PHE A 51 0.16 -13.15 -15.83
C PHE A 51 0.45 -14.14 -16.95
N MET A 52 1.70 -14.21 -17.40
CA MET A 52 2.10 -15.14 -18.48
C MET A 52 2.03 -16.62 -18.10
N LYS A 53 2.02 -16.93 -16.80
CA LYS A 53 1.97 -18.33 -16.29
C LYS A 53 0.61 -18.75 -15.77
N ASN A 54 -0.35 -17.84 -15.69
CA ASN A 54 -1.66 -18.10 -15.07
C ASN A 54 -2.79 -17.58 -15.98
N GLU A 55 -3.93 -18.27 -15.92
CA GLU A 55 -5.13 -17.90 -16.70
C GLU A 55 -6.09 -17.04 -15.86
N ASP A 56 -5.56 -16.08 -15.11
CA ASP A 56 -6.32 -15.19 -14.24
C ASP A 56 -6.65 -13.85 -14.92
N VAL A 57 -7.63 -13.15 -14.37
CA VAL A 57 -7.80 -11.72 -14.58
C VAL A 57 -6.91 -11.01 -13.57
N LEU A 58 -5.87 -10.33 -14.04
CA LEU A 58 -4.92 -9.58 -13.21
C LEU A 58 -5.13 -8.08 -13.37
N TYR A 59 -5.48 -7.41 -12.27
CA TYR A 59 -5.48 -5.95 -12.17
C TYR A 59 -4.16 -5.49 -11.55
N VAL A 60 -3.39 -4.72 -12.31
CA VAL A 60 -2.13 -4.10 -11.86
C VAL A 60 -2.42 -2.65 -11.51
N SER A 61 -2.42 -2.37 -10.22
CA SER A 61 -2.61 -1.02 -9.68
C SER A 61 -1.27 -0.30 -9.67
N GLU A 62 -1.02 0.45 -10.72
CA GLU A 62 0.23 1.19 -10.93
C GLU A 62 0.10 2.62 -10.43
N HIS A 63 1.24 3.23 -10.13
CA HIS A 63 1.32 4.65 -9.84
C HIS A 63 2.48 5.29 -10.62
N ARG A 64 2.22 6.41 -11.32
CA ARG A 64 3.24 7.06 -12.16
C ARG A 64 4.50 7.48 -11.39
N GLY A 65 4.37 7.80 -10.11
CA GLY A 65 5.50 8.11 -9.24
C GLY A 65 6.54 6.99 -9.12
N SER A 66 6.15 5.73 -9.41
CA SER A 66 7.07 4.60 -9.39
C SER A 66 7.88 4.39 -10.67
N TYR A 67 7.49 5.02 -11.79
CA TYR A 67 8.11 4.72 -13.10
C TYR A 67 9.57 5.17 -13.22
N SER A 68 9.97 6.14 -12.42
CA SER A 68 11.37 6.56 -12.34
C SER A 68 12.18 5.81 -11.28
N ASN A 69 11.51 5.01 -10.44
CA ASN A 69 12.18 4.24 -9.40
C ASN A 69 13.01 3.10 -10.01
N LYS A 70 14.27 3.03 -9.62
CA LYS A 70 15.22 1.97 -10.04
C LYS A 70 15.57 1.02 -8.90
N ASP A 71 15.16 1.36 -7.69
CA ASP A 71 15.51 0.63 -6.49
C ASP A 71 14.41 -0.35 -6.08
N GLU A 72 14.81 -1.43 -5.44
CA GLU A 72 13.87 -2.35 -4.80
C GLU A 72 13.43 -1.79 -3.46
N LEU A 73 12.22 -2.17 -3.05
CA LEU A 73 11.59 -1.72 -1.82
C LEU A 73 11.43 -2.91 -0.84
N PRO A 74 12.48 -3.26 -0.08
CA PRO A 74 12.42 -4.40 0.84
C PRO A 74 11.53 -4.12 2.05
N ASP A 75 11.09 -5.20 2.71
CA ASP A 75 10.51 -5.12 4.03
C ASP A 75 11.61 -4.80 5.07
N PHE A 76 11.25 -4.03 6.10
CA PHE A 76 12.09 -3.75 7.26
C PHE A 76 11.39 -4.27 8.51
N ILE A 77 11.60 -5.55 8.82
CA ILE A 77 11.00 -6.24 9.95
C ILE A 77 12.11 -6.71 10.88
N SER A 78 12.00 -6.39 12.15
CA SER A 78 12.88 -6.83 13.22
C SER A 78 12.09 -7.19 14.47
N ASP A 79 12.73 -7.76 15.45
CA ASP A 79 12.15 -7.93 16.78
C ASP A 79 12.07 -6.56 17.50
N ASP A 80 11.13 -6.42 18.43
CA ASP A 80 11.02 -5.26 19.32
C ASP A 80 10.69 -3.94 18.59
N LEU A 81 9.72 -3.99 17.67
CA LEU A 81 9.19 -2.80 16.98
C LEU A 81 8.15 -2.08 17.85
N ASP A 82 8.14 -0.76 17.80
CA ASP A 82 7.04 0.01 18.39
C ASP A 82 5.78 -0.11 17.53
N ILE A 83 5.91 0.07 16.21
CA ILE A 83 4.80 0.02 15.26
C ILE A 83 5.28 -0.46 13.89
N ILE A 84 4.35 -1.02 13.10
CA ILE A 84 4.63 -1.48 11.74
C ILE A 84 3.74 -0.72 10.75
N LEU A 85 4.37 -0.17 9.72
CA LEU A 85 3.69 0.45 8.59
C LEU A 85 3.48 -0.60 7.50
N PHE A 86 2.25 -0.70 6.99
CA PHE A 86 1.84 -1.58 5.90
C PHE A 86 1.45 -0.76 4.67
N PRO A 87 2.41 -0.19 3.95
CA PRO A 87 2.11 0.70 2.84
C PRO A 87 1.77 -0.07 1.56
N ILE A 88 0.83 0.49 0.80
CA ILE A 88 0.39 0.07 -0.53
C ILE A 88 0.76 1.18 -1.53
N SER A 89 1.16 0.83 -2.74
CA SER A 89 1.38 1.77 -3.84
C SER A 89 2.37 2.90 -3.47
N ILE A 90 2.08 4.14 -3.83
CA ILE A 90 2.97 5.30 -3.65
C ILE A 90 3.26 5.60 -2.18
N THR A 91 2.39 5.21 -1.24
CA THR A 91 2.62 5.41 0.19
C THR A 91 3.85 4.65 0.70
N ARG A 92 4.39 3.71 -0.07
CA ARG A 92 5.63 2.98 0.26
C ARG A 92 6.85 3.91 0.34
N PHE A 93 6.92 4.92 -0.53
CA PHE A 93 7.98 5.93 -0.46
C PHE A 93 7.80 6.86 0.73
N GLU A 94 6.56 7.22 1.03
CA GLU A 94 6.27 8.07 2.18
C GLU A 94 6.50 7.34 3.51
N ALA A 95 6.20 6.04 3.58
CA ALA A 95 6.50 5.20 4.74
C ALA A 95 8.01 5.12 5.04
N GLN A 96 8.86 5.05 4.01
CA GLN A 96 10.32 5.07 4.20
C GLN A 96 10.80 6.40 4.80
N LYS A 97 10.26 7.53 4.31
CA LYS A 97 10.57 8.86 4.86
C LYS A 97 10.07 9.00 6.30
N ALA A 98 8.84 8.54 6.57
CA ALA A 98 8.27 8.56 7.91
C ALA A 98 9.08 7.71 8.90
N LYS A 99 9.53 6.51 8.47
CA LYS A 99 10.42 5.66 9.27
C LYS A 99 11.67 6.40 9.70
N ILE A 100 12.37 7.04 8.76
CA ILE A 100 13.59 7.79 9.04
C ILE A 100 13.34 8.90 10.07
N GLU A 101 12.22 9.62 9.94
CA GLU A 101 11.88 10.72 10.84
C GLU A 101 11.48 10.25 12.24
N LEU A 102 10.69 9.20 12.33
CA LEU A 102 10.29 8.61 13.61
C LEU A 102 11.47 7.94 14.34
N GLU A 103 12.40 7.33 13.61
CA GLU A 103 13.61 6.75 14.22
C GLU A 103 14.55 7.82 14.83
N LYS A 104 14.61 9.03 14.26
CA LYS A 104 15.30 10.16 14.90
C LYS A 104 14.66 10.58 16.23
N GLN A 105 13.36 10.32 16.38
CA GLN A 105 12.60 10.57 17.62
C GLN A 105 12.70 9.40 18.62
N GLY A 106 13.41 8.33 18.28
CA GLY A 106 13.66 7.17 19.14
C GLY A 106 12.66 6.02 19.00
N TYR A 107 11.75 6.08 18.04
CA TYR A 107 10.82 4.98 17.77
C TYR A 107 11.47 3.90 16.89
N LYS A 108 11.07 2.64 17.10
CA LYS A 108 11.47 1.49 16.28
C LYS A 108 10.37 1.15 15.29
N ILE A 109 10.57 1.48 14.03
CA ILE A 109 9.55 1.41 12.98
C ILE A 109 9.83 0.25 12.02
N GLY A 110 8.84 -0.65 11.87
CA GLY A 110 8.84 -1.66 10.84
C GLY A 110 8.16 -1.17 9.56
N ILE A 111 8.55 -1.73 8.42
CA ILE A 111 7.82 -1.58 7.15
C ILE A 111 7.60 -2.97 6.56
N ALA A 112 6.36 -3.27 6.22
CA ALA A 112 5.92 -4.50 5.56
C ALA A 112 5.14 -4.14 4.29
N ASN A 113 5.77 -4.20 3.14
CA ASN A 113 5.22 -3.72 1.88
C ASN A 113 4.13 -4.65 1.33
N ILE A 114 2.91 -4.14 1.18
CA ILE A 114 1.81 -4.89 0.57
C ILE A 114 1.89 -4.72 -0.95
N VAL A 115 2.39 -5.73 -1.63
CA VAL A 115 2.47 -5.78 -3.10
C VAL A 115 1.25 -6.52 -3.66
N TRP A 116 0.94 -7.72 -3.15
CA TRP A 116 -0.27 -8.46 -3.48
C TRP A 116 -1.43 -8.03 -2.59
N ILE A 117 -2.38 -7.31 -3.19
CA ILE A 117 -3.58 -6.86 -2.50
C ILE A 117 -4.63 -7.96 -2.47
N LYS A 118 -4.75 -8.72 -3.57
CA LYS A 118 -5.69 -9.84 -3.68
C LYS A 118 -5.11 -10.96 -4.54
N PRO A 119 -4.91 -12.16 -3.98
CA PRO A 119 -5.16 -12.51 -2.58
C PRO A 119 -4.19 -11.80 -1.63
N PHE A 120 -4.68 -11.34 -0.49
CA PHE A 120 -3.82 -10.87 0.59
C PHE A 120 -3.30 -12.07 1.37
N ILE A 121 -1.98 -12.18 1.47
CA ILE A 121 -1.31 -13.24 2.23
C ILE A 121 -0.41 -12.58 3.25
N MET A 122 -0.83 -12.63 4.51
CA MET A 122 -0.01 -12.16 5.62
C MET A 122 1.14 -13.12 5.85
N LYS A 123 2.38 -12.63 5.69
CA LYS A 123 3.59 -13.40 5.94
C LYS A 123 3.73 -13.72 7.44
N LYS A 124 4.31 -14.87 7.77
CA LYS A 124 4.50 -15.27 9.17
C LYS A 124 5.37 -14.30 9.98
N GLU A 125 6.38 -13.71 9.34
CA GLU A 125 7.22 -12.70 9.96
C GLU A 125 6.44 -11.42 10.30
N TRP A 126 5.50 -11.00 9.45
CA TRP A 126 4.62 -9.86 9.72
C TRP A 126 3.70 -10.12 10.91
N GLU A 127 3.09 -11.31 10.95
CA GLU A 127 2.23 -11.74 12.04
C GLU A 127 2.95 -11.69 13.38
N LYS A 128 4.17 -12.29 13.44
CA LYS A 128 4.99 -12.27 14.65
C LYS A 128 5.34 -10.84 15.08
N ALA A 129 5.79 -10.02 14.13
CA ALA A 129 6.16 -8.64 14.40
C ALA A 129 4.97 -7.81 14.90
N ILE A 130 3.76 -7.98 14.34
CA ILE A 130 2.55 -7.31 14.83
C ILE A 130 2.27 -7.73 16.27
N ILE A 131 2.30 -9.04 16.57
CA ILE A 131 2.00 -9.55 17.91
C ILE A 131 2.97 -9.01 18.94
N SER A 132 4.26 -8.93 18.63
CA SER A 132 5.30 -8.44 19.53
C SER A 132 5.37 -6.91 19.61
N SER A 133 4.86 -6.19 18.60
CA SER A 133 4.94 -4.73 18.56
C SER A 133 4.17 -4.07 19.71
N LYS A 134 4.60 -2.87 20.08
CA LYS A 134 3.99 -2.10 21.17
C LYS A 134 2.60 -1.58 20.79
N PHE A 135 2.46 -1.01 19.60
CA PHE A 135 1.26 -0.30 19.15
C PHE A 135 0.50 -0.99 18.01
N GLY A 136 0.97 -2.16 17.52
CA GLY A 136 0.36 -2.83 16.36
C GLY A 136 0.84 -2.26 15.05
N GLY A 137 -0.04 -1.75 14.19
CA GLY A 137 0.36 -1.26 12.89
C GLY A 137 -0.60 -0.28 12.24
N ILE A 138 -0.21 0.24 11.07
CA ILE A 138 -1.04 1.14 10.25
C ILE A 138 -0.96 0.69 8.79
N VAL A 139 -2.10 0.44 8.16
CA VAL A 139 -2.19 0.26 6.71
C VAL A 139 -2.26 1.64 6.06
N LEU A 140 -1.36 1.89 5.11
CA LEU A 140 -1.26 3.13 4.36
C LEU A 140 -1.65 2.87 2.91
N ASP A 141 -2.59 3.64 2.37
CA ASP A 141 -3.12 3.42 1.03
C ASP A 141 -3.24 4.73 0.25
N ASP A 142 -3.03 4.68 -1.05
CA ASP A 142 -3.30 5.77 -1.97
C ASP A 142 -4.70 5.68 -2.62
N ASP A 143 -5.54 4.78 -2.10
CA ASP A 143 -6.97 4.69 -2.38
C ASP A 143 -7.78 5.17 -1.17
N TYR A 144 -9.08 5.18 -1.28
CA TYR A 144 -9.97 5.67 -0.24
C TYR A 144 -9.84 4.86 1.05
N SER A 145 -9.73 5.57 2.19
CA SER A 145 -9.44 4.94 3.49
C SER A 145 -10.46 3.86 3.92
N GLN A 146 -11.72 3.98 3.48
CA GLN A 146 -12.77 2.97 3.72
C GLN A 146 -12.84 1.89 2.62
N GLY A 147 -11.80 1.79 1.80
CA GLY A 147 -11.64 0.81 0.75
C GLY A 147 -10.97 -0.49 1.22
N VAL A 148 -10.07 -0.99 0.40
CA VAL A 148 -9.36 -2.26 0.65
C VAL A 148 -8.52 -2.24 1.91
N ALA A 149 -7.90 -1.10 2.23
CA ALA A 149 -7.06 -0.95 3.41
C ALA A 149 -7.78 -1.34 4.71
N THR A 150 -9.05 -0.96 4.84
CA THR A 150 -9.88 -1.37 6.00
C THR A 150 -10.08 -2.88 6.07
N ASN A 151 -10.28 -3.56 4.94
CA ASN A 151 -10.42 -5.01 4.91
C ASN A 151 -9.11 -5.71 5.31
N LEU A 152 -7.97 -5.20 4.81
CA LEU A 152 -6.66 -5.74 5.15
C LEU A 152 -6.33 -5.54 6.62
N ALA A 153 -6.61 -4.35 7.17
CA ALA A 153 -6.45 -4.06 8.59
C ALA A 153 -7.30 -5.01 9.46
N TYR A 154 -8.56 -5.22 9.08
CA TYR A 154 -9.45 -6.16 9.78
C TYR A 154 -8.89 -7.60 9.77
N GLU A 155 -8.41 -8.10 8.63
CA GLU A 155 -7.81 -9.44 8.55
C GLU A 155 -6.55 -9.57 9.42
N MET A 156 -5.71 -8.54 9.46
CA MET A 156 -4.55 -8.49 10.35
C MET A 156 -4.96 -8.47 11.82
N MET A 157 -5.94 -7.64 12.20
CA MET A 157 -6.46 -7.56 13.57
C MET A 157 -7.05 -8.89 14.01
N LYS A 158 -7.83 -9.55 13.15
CA LYS A 158 -8.45 -10.85 13.44
C LYS A 158 -7.41 -11.93 13.72
N LYS A 159 -6.28 -11.91 13.01
CA LYS A 159 -5.21 -12.89 13.21
C LYS A 159 -4.33 -12.61 14.42
N THR A 160 -4.08 -11.36 14.72
CA THR A 160 -3.05 -10.94 15.68
C THR A 160 -3.60 -10.48 17.02
N GLY A 161 -4.88 -10.09 17.05
CA GLY A 161 -5.50 -9.44 18.23
C GLY A 161 -4.96 -8.03 18.51
N LYS A 162 -4.09 -7.49 17.66
CA LYS A 162 -3.51 -6.16 17.82
C LYS A 162 -4.28 -5.12 17.01
N LYS A 163 -4.25 -3.89 17.48
CA LYS A 163 -4.85 -2.76 16.77
C LYS A 163 -4.09 -2.50 15.46
N ILE A 164 -4.81 -2.36 14.37
CA ILE A 164 -4.29 -1.93 13.06
C ILE A 164 -5.12 -0.75 12.60
N ASP A 165 -4.52 0.42 12.56
CA ASP A 165 -5.15 1.63 12.03
C ASP A 165 -5.07 1.69 10.51
N VAL A 166 -5.81 2.61 9.91
CA VAL A 166 -5.82 2.85 8.47
C VAL A 166 -5.61 4.34 8.19
N MET A 167 -4.77 4.63 7.22
CA MET A 167 -4.66 5.95 6.59
C MET A 167 -4.79 5.79 5.09
N GLY A 168 -5.63 6.60 4.47
CA GLY A 168 -5.87 6.60 3.04
C GLY A 168 -6.34 7.98 2.58
N LEU A 169 -6.85 8.07 1.37
CA LEU A 169 -7.38 9.31 0.84
C LEU A 169 -8.44 9.91 1.74
N LYS A 170 -8.35 11.21 1.93
CA LYS A 170 -9.40 12.02 2.57
C LYS A 170 -10.67 11.98 1.72
N ASN A 171 -11.84 12.11 2.36
CA ASN A 171 -13.14 12.12 1.67
C ASN A 171 -13.36 13.43 0.92
N ARG A 172 -12.58 13.66 -0.12
CA ARG A 172 -12.69 14.81 -1.03
C ARG A 172 -12.08 14.47 -2.39
N SER A 173 -12.51 15.16 -3.43
CA SER A 173 -11.95 15.04 -4.77
C SER A 173 -10.58 15.69 -4.86
N ALA A 174 -9.70 15.14 -5.70
CA ALA A 174 -8.46 15.79 -6.10
C ALA A 174 -8.74 17.08 -6.87
N GLY A 175 -7.92 18.10 -6.66
CA GLY A 175 -7.99 19.33 -7.43
C GLY A 175 -7.24 19.26 -8.75
N PHE A 176 -7.47 20.25 -9.61
CA PHE A 176 -6.81 20.35 -10.92
C PHE A 176 -5.53 21.19 -10.90
N SER A 177 -5.30 21.95 -9.84
CA SER A 177 -4.14 22.83 -9.72
C SER A 177 -2.86 22.05 -9.42
N LYS A 178 -1.74 22.50 -9.97
CA LYS A 178 -0.39 22.00 -9.60
C LYS A 178 -0.03 22.25 -8.13
N THR A 179 -0.72 23.20 -7.50
CA THR A 179 -0.53 23.56 -6.08
C THR A 179 -1.52 22.86 -5.15
N THR A 180 -2.40 22.01 -5.69
CA THR A 180 -3.28 21.19 -4.88
C THR A 180 -2.46 20.17 -4.12
N ASP A 181 -2.73 20.02 -2.83
CA ASP A 181 -2.08 19.01 -2.01
C ASP A 181 -2.37 17.61 -2.54
N ASN A 182 -1.41 16.74 -2.39
CA ASN A 182 -1.58 15.34 -2.70
C ASN A 182 -2.59 14.71 -1.74
N LEU A 183 -3.44 13.83 -2.27
CA LEU A 183 -4.49 13.17 -1.49
C LEU A 183 -3.97 12.00 -0.65
N PRO A 184 -2.99 11.20 -1.12
CA PRO A 184 -2.44 10.11 -0.31
C PRO A 184 -1.75 10.64 0.96
N PRO A 185 -1.72 9.86 2.04
CA PRO A 185 -0.96 10.20 3.24
C PRO A 185 0.50 10.45 2.89
N ASN A 186 1.01 11.62 3.21
CA ASN A 186 2.43 11.93 3.11
C ASN A 186 3.16 11.55 4.41
N TYR A 187 4.50 11.65 4.42
CA TYR A 187 5.29 11.25 5.57
C TYR A 187 5.01 12.09 6.83
N LEU A 188 4.65 13.38 6.68
CA LEU A 188 4.29 14.23 7.82
C LEU A 188 2.97 13.78 8.46
N ASP A 189 1.95 13.48 7.62
CA ASP A 189 0.68 12.93 8.11
C ASP A 189 0.90 11.62 8.88
N ILE A 190 1.86 10.79 8.43
CA ILE A 190 2.19 9.50 9.07
C ILE A 190 2.90 9.72 10.42
N VAL A 191 3.80 10.70 10.49
CA VAL A 191 4.54 11.03 11.73
C VAL A 191 3.64 11.63 12.80
N GLU A 192 2.65 12.41 12.40
CA GLU A 192 1.68 13.03 13.32
C GLU A 192 0.63 12.03 13.87
N LYS A 193 0.39 10.92 13.17
CA LYS A 193 -0.60 9.88 13.55
C LYS A 193 -0.17 9.07 14.76
#